data_befe0a4b77fc968bfe1825c00342b59a
#
_entry.id   befe0a4b77fc968bfe1825c00342b59a
#
_cell.length_a   1.000
_cell.length_b   1.000
_cell.length_c   1.000
_cell.angle_alpha   90.00
_cell.angle_beta   90.00
_cell.angle_gamma   90.00
#
_symmetry.space_group_name_H-M   'P 1'
#
loop_
_entity.id
_entity.type
_entity.pdbx_description
1 polymer ?
#
loop_
_entity_poly.entity_id
_entity_poly.type
_entity_poly.pdbx_seq_one_letter_code
_entity_poly.pdbx_strand_id
1 'polypeptide(L)'
;FIFINLQLLFRDNIVNAYRIIGAVNVYLLMALVGALTLEVIHAATGVSIGGNVLLSGKDDDYAQFIYFSLASLTTVGFGDIHAVNASSRMLATFLSTVGVLFPAIVIARLVGLAASQKS
;
A
#
# COMPACT_ATOMS: atom_id res chain seq x y z
N PHE A 1 3.20 -14.64 -1.73
CA PHE A 1 1.84 -14.35 -2.23
C PHE A 1 1.80 -13.09 -3.10
N ILE A 2 2.34 -11.97 -2.61
CA ILE A 2 2.43 -10.73 -3.39
C ILE A 2 3.27 -10.94 -4.65
N PHE A 3 4.41 -11.62 -4.51
CA PHE A 3 5.32 -11.90 -5.62
C PHE A 3 4.64 -12.75 -6.70
N ILE A 4 3.88 -13.78 -6.29
CA ILE A 4 3.15 -14.63 -7.22
C ILE A 4 2.07 -13.82 -7.96
N ASN A 5 1.35 -12.97 -7.26
CA ASN A 5 0.33 -12.12 -7.86
C ASN A 5 0.94 -11.14 -8.87
N LEU A 6 2.10 -10.58 -8.56
CA LEU A 6 2.81 -9.70 -9.49
C LEU A 6 3.28 -10.45 -10.72
N GLN A 7 3.82 -11.67 -10.55
CA GLN A 7 4.22 -12.49 -11.69
C GLN A 7 3.06 -12.81 -12.60
N LEU A 8 1.92 -13.19 -12.04
CA LEU A 8 0.72 -13.49 -12.82
C LEU A 8 0.22 -12.27 -13.57
N LEU A 9 0.27 -11.10 -12.94
CA LEU A 9 -0.18 -9.85 -13.54
C LEU A 9 0.64 -9.47 -14.78
N PHE A 10 1.97 -9.65 -14.72
CA PHE A 10 2.85 -9.23 -15.81
C PHE A 10 3.17 -10.33 -16.81
N ARG A 11 2.94 -11.58 -16.46
CA ARG A 11 3.29 -12.73 -17.27
C ARG A 11 2.24 -13.06 -18.34
N ASP A 12 0.99 -12.87 -17.98
CA ASP A 12 -0.13 -13.28 -18.81
C ASP A 12 -0.54 -12.14 -19.76
N ASN A 13 -0.89 -12.48 -21.00
CA ASN A 13 -1.25 -11.51 -22.03
C ASN A 13 -2.75 -11.27 -22.16
N ILE A 14 -3.55 -11.87 -21.30
CA ILE A 14 -5.01 -11.76 -21.37
C ILE A 14 -5.49 -10.75 -20.32
N VAL A 15 -6.23 -9.74 -20.77
CA VAL A 15 -6.89 -8.77 -19.87
C VAL A 15 -8.24 -9.35 -19.48
N ASN A 16 -8.44 -9.66 -18.20
CA ASN A 16 -9.69 -10.21 -17.69
C ASN A 16 -9.91 -9.77 -16.24
N ALA A 17 -11.05 -10.17 -15.67
CA ALA A 17 -11.43 -9.81 -14.32
C ALA A 17 -10.43 -10.32 -13.27
N TYR A 18 -9.81 -11.48 -13.50
CA TYR A 18 -8.83 -12.03 -12.56
C TYR A 18 -7.61 -11.15 -12.41
N ARG A 19 -7.17 -10.51 -13.49
CA ARG A 19 -6.03 -9.59 -13.45
C ARG A 19 -6.35 -8.35 -12.63
N ILE A 20 -7.55 -7.81 -12.82
CA ILE A 20 -7.99 -6.63 -12.07
C ILE A 20 -8.12 -6.96 -10.59
N ILE A 21 -8.72 -8.10 -10.27
CA ILE A 21 -8.86 -8.58 -8.88
C ILE A 21 -7.48 -8.80 -8.26
N GLY A 22 -6.55 -9.41 -9.01
CA GLY A 22 -5.18 -9.62 -8.56
C GLY A 22 -4.45 -8.31 -8.26
N ALA A 23 -4.63 -7.29 -9.10
CA ALA A 23 -4.03 -5.98 -8.90
C ALA A 23 -4.57 -5.30 -7.63
N VAL A 24 -5.89 -5.35 -7.43
CA VAL A 24 -6.52 -4.80 -6.22
C VAL A 24 -6.01 -5.52 -4.98
N ASN A 25 -5.90 -6.85 -5.06
CA ASN A 25 -5.42 -7.66 -3.95
C ASN A 25 -3.98 -7.29 -3.56
N VAL A 26 -3.09 -7.14 -4.55
CA VAL A 26 -1.69 -6.73 -4.30
C VAL A 26 -1.66 -5.34 -3.66
N TYR A 27 -2.48 -4.42 -4.14
CA TYR A 27 -2.54 -3.06 -3.63
C TYR A 27 -2.94 -3.05 -2.14
N LEU A 28 -3.98 -3.80 -1.79
CA LEU A 28 -4.43 -3.90 -0.40
C LEU A 28 -3.39 -4.60 0.49
N LEU A 29 -2.70 -5.61 -0.05
CA LEU A 29 -1.64 -6.29 0.69
C LEU A 29 -0.45 -5.36 0.97
N MET A 30 -0.15 -4.44 0.06
CA MET A 30 0.89 -3.43 0.30
C MET A 30 0.53 -2.53 1.49
N ALA A 31 -0.74 -2.16 1.62
CA ALA A 31 -1.21 -1.39 2.77
C ALA A 31 -1.02 -2.18 4.07
N LEU A 32 -1.33 -3.47 4.03
CA LEU A 32 -1.17 -4.34 5.20
C LEU A 32 0.30 -4.48 5.59
N VAL A 33 1.18 -4.69 4.62
CA VAL A 33 2.63 -4.74 4.85
C VAL A 33 3.13 -3.43 5.44
N GLY A 34 2.64 -2.30 4.93
CA GLY A 34 2.97 -0.98 5.47
C GLY A 34 2.57 -0.84 6.94
N ALA A 35 1.37 -1.32 7.28
CA ALA A 35 0.90 -1.28 8.67
C ALA A 35 1.78 -2.13 9.59
N LEU A 36 2.16 -3.32 9.15
CA LEU A 36 3.04 -4.19 9.91
C LEU A 36 4.43 -3.57 10.10
N THR A 37 4.95 -2.90 9.07
CA THR A 37 6.23 -2.22 9.14
C THR A 37 6.18 -1.06 10.13
N LEU A 38 5.07 -0.30 10.15
CA LEU A 38 4.87 0.76 11.13
C LEU A 38 4.84 0.22 12.55
N GLU A 39 4.21 -0.92 12.75
CA GLU A 39 4.19 -1.59 14.05
C GLU A 39 5.59 -1.98 14.50
N VAL A 40 6.40 -2.52 13.59
CA VAL A 40 7.80 -2.87 13.86
C VAL A 40 8.60 -1.62 14.22
N ILE A 41 8.44 -0.53 13.49
CA ILE A 41 9.11 0.74 13.78
C ILE A 41 8.69 1.25 15.16
N HIS A 42 7.41 1.16 15.49
CA HIS A 42 6.90 1.56 16.80
C HIS A 42 7.54 0.74 17.91
N ALA A 43 7.64 -0.59 17.73
CA ALA A 43 8.26 -1.47 18.72
C ALA A 43 9.76 -1.19 18.88
N ALA A 44 10.45 -0.84 17.79
CA ALA A 44 11.91 -0.61 17.81
C ALA A 44 12.29 0.76 18.37
N THR A 45 11.50 1.81 18.07
CA THR A 45 11.83 3.20 18.42
C THR A 45 10.93 3.80 19.50
N GLY A 46 9.86 3.10 19.86
CA GLY A 46 8.87 3.59 20.84
C GLY A 46 7.77 4.45 20.23
N VAL A 47 7.94 4.95 19.00
CA VAL A 47 6.94 5.76 18.32
C VAL A 47 7.13 5.67 16.81
N SER A 48 6.04 5.65 16.06
CA SER A 48 6.09 5.72 14.59
C SER A 48 5.10 6.74 14.03
N ILE A 49 3.91 6.83 14.61
CA ILE A 49 2.87 7.77 14.19
C ILE A 49 2.44 8.62 15.37
N GLY A 50 1.93 9.80 15.06
CA GLY A 50 1.44 10.72 16.08
C GLY A 50 0.29 11.53 15.55
N GLY A 51 -0.14 12.53 16.32
CA GLY A 51 -1.28 13.36 16.00
C GLY A 51 -2.50 12.91 16.77
N ASN A 52 -3.65 12.84 16.10
CA ASN A 52 -4.91 12.49 16.73
C ASN A 52 -5.07 10.97 16.86
N VAL A 53 -4.13 10.35 17.59
CA VAL A 53 -4.08 8.90 17.77
C VAL A 53 -3.65 8.57 19.19
N LEU A 54 -4.32 7.59 19.79
CA LEU A 54 -3.97 7.06 21.12
C LEU A 54 -3.52 5.61 20.96
N LEU A 55 -2.21 5.39 21.10
CA LEU A 55 -1.63 4.06 21.06
C LEU A 55 -1.54 3.53 22.49
N SER A 56 -2.38 2.56 22.80
CA SER A 56 -2.53 2.02 24.17
C SER A 56 -1.80 0.70 24.39
N GLY A 57 -1.16 0.15 23.36
CA GLY A 57 -0.54 -1.17 23.44
C GLY A 57 -1.51 -2.33 23.31
N LYS A 58 -2.76 -2.05 22.94
CA LYS A 58 -3.82 -3.05 22.74
C LYS A 58 -4.02 -3.35 21.25
N ASP A 59 -4.87 -4.32 20.94
CA ASP A 59 -5.14 -4.74 19.57
C ASP A 59 -5.72 -3.60 18.71
N ASP A 60 -6.38 -2.62 19.34
CA ASP A 60 -6.94 -1.47 18.64
C ASP A 60 -5.87 -0.60 17.96
N ASP A 61 -4.62 -0.66 18.43
CA ASP A 61 -3.53 0.10 17.83
C ASP A 61 -3.28 -0.29 16.39
N TYR A 62 -3.52 -1.55 16.05
CA TYR A 62 -3.31 -2.07 14.69
C TYR A 62 -4.22 -1.36 13.69
N ALA A 63 -5.46 -1.05 14.09
CA ALA A 63 -6.39 -0.31 13.23
C ALA A 63 -5.84 1.07 12.88
N GLN A 64 -5.15 1.73 13.82
CA GLN A 64 -4.52 3.03 13.56
C GLN A 64 -3.37 2.91 12.55
N PHE A 65 -2.58 1.86 12.66
CA PHE A 65 -1.49 1.63 11.69
C PHE A 65 -2.05 1.33 10.29
N ILE A 66 -3.11 0.52 10.19
CA ILE A 66 -3.78 0.22 8.91
C ILE A 66 -4.35 1.51 8.32
N TYR A 67 -5.03 2.31 9.12
CA TYR A 67 -5.60 3.58 8.67
C TYR A 67 -4.52 4.49 8.09
N PHE A 68 -3.42 4.69 8.82
CA PHE A 68 -2.33 5.54 8.35
C PHE A 68 -1.67 4.97 7.09
N SER A 69 -1.47 3.66 7.06
CA SER A 69 -0.87 2.98 5.90
C SER A 69 -1.75 3.16 4.65
N LEU A 70 -3.05 2.95 4.77
CA LEU A 70 -3.99 3.14 3.67
C LEU A 70 -4.05 4.59 3.22
N ALA A 71 -4.10 5.53 4.16
CA ALA A 71 -4.12 6.97 3.83
C ALA A 71 -2.87 7.39 3.09
N SER A 72 -1.72 6.82 3.46
CA SER A 72 -0.44 7.09 2.79
C SER A 72 -0.39 6.44 1.41
N LEU A 73 -0.75 5.17 1.32
CA LEU A 73 -0.70 4.41 0.05
C LEU A 73 -1.64 5.01 -0.99
N THR A 74 -2.84 5.40 -0.58
CA THR A 74 -3.83 6.02 -1.48
C THR A 74 -3.59 7.51 -1.70
N THR A 75 -2.59 8.08 -1.05
CA THR A 75 -2.23 9.50 -1.11
C THR A 75 -3.33 10.46 -0.64
N VAL A 76 -4.31 9.95 0.14
CA VAL A 76 -5.36 10.79 0.72
C VAL A 76 -4.76 11.77 1.74
N GLY A 77 -3.97 11.23 2.67
CA GLY A 77 -3.19 12.07 3.58
C GLY A 77 -4.02 13.07 4.37
N PHE A 78 -4.98 12.59 5.16
CA PHE A 78 -5.85 13.50 5.93
C PHE A 78 -5.06 14.41 6.88
N GLY A 79 -3.91 13.94 7.38
CA GLY A 79 -3.07 14.74 8.27
C GLY A 79 -3.46 14.68 9.75
N ASP A 80 -4.54 14.00 10.09
CA ASP A 80 -4.94 13.77 11.49
C ASP A 80 -3.96 12.83 12.20
N ILE A 81 -3.41 11.88 11.46
CA ILE A 81 -2.33 11.00 11.89
C ILE A 81 -1.16 11.20 10.94
N HIS A 82 0.04 11.33 11.47
CA HIS A 82 1.24 11.59 10.65
C HIS A 82 2.44 10.83 11.20
N ALA A 83 3.44 10.63 10.35
CA ALA A 83 4.71 10.02 10.73
C ALA A 83 5.53 10.99 11.58
N VAL A 84 6.14 10.50 12.66
CA VAL A 84 6.83 11.36 13.62
C VAL A 84 8.34 11.16 13.68
N ASN A 85 8.86 10.06 13.12
CA ASN A 85 10.31 9.86 13.07
C ASN A 85 10.79 9.64 11.65
N ALA A 86 12.13 9.63 11.47
CA ALA A 86 12.71 9.50 10.13
C ALA A 86 12.30 8.21 9.44
N SER A 87 12.29 7.09 10.17
CA SER A 87 11.95 5.79 9.61
C SER A 87 10.51 5.73 9.13
N SER A 88 9.56 6.20 9.95
CA SER A 88 8.15 6.21 9.57
C SER A 88 7.85 7.21 8.45
N ARG A 89 8.57 8.34 8.42
CA ARG A 89 8.44 9.31 7.32
C ARG A 89 8.92 8.73 6.00
N MET A 90 10.05 8.01 6.02
CA MET A 90 10.56 7.34 4.83
C MET A 90 9.60 6.27 4.34
N LEU A 91 9.04 5.48 5.26
CA LEU A 91 8.05 4.47 4.92
C LEU A 91 6.79 5.09 4.31
N ALA A 92 6.27 6.15 4.93
CA ALA A 92 5.08 6.84 4.44
C ALA A 92 5.31 7.41 3.05
N THR A 93 6.47 8.02 2.81
CA THR A 93 6.85 8.54 1.49
C THR A 93 6.95 7.43 0.46
N PHE A 94 7.55 6.31 0.84
CA PHE A 94 7.65 5.14 -0.03
C PHE A 94 6.27 4.59 -0.39
N LEU A 95 5.40 4.44 0.61
CA LEU A 95 4.02 3.99 0.39
C LEU A 95 3.26 4.92 -0.55
N SER A 96 3.40 6.23 -0.36
CA SER A 96 2.74 7.21 -1.23
C SER A 96 3.25 7.12 -2.67
N THR A 97 4.55 6.94 -2.84
CA THR A 97 5.16 6.79 -4.15
C THR A 97 4.64 5.53 -4.86
N VAL A 98 4.68 4.39 -4.16
CA VAL A 98 4.18 3.13 -4.71
C VAL A 98 2.67 3.23 -4.98
N GLY A 99 1.95 3.90 -4.09
CA GLY A 99 0.50 4.07 -4.22
C GLY A 99 0.09 4.86 -5.45
N VAL A 100 0.94 5.76 -5.94
CA VAL A 100 0.72 6.48 -7.20
C VAL A 100 1.20 5.66 -8.38
N LEU A 101 2.39 5.09 -8.29
CA LEU A 101 3.03 4.41 -9.43
C LEU A 101 2.37 3.07 -9.75
N PHE A 102 1.99 2.30 -8.73
CA PHE A 102 1.46 0.96 -8.97
C PHE A 102 0.16 0.98 -9.79
N PRO A 103 -0.88 1.76 -9.42
CA PRO A 103 -2.08 1.83 -10.24
C PRO A 103 -1.80 2.37 -11.64
N ALA A 104 -0.90 3.36 -11.77
CA ALA A 104 -0.56 3.93 -13.06
C ALA A 104 0.08 2.89 -13.98
N ILE A 105 1.02 2.12 -13.45
CA ILE A 105 1.70 1.06 -14.22
C ILE A 105 0.70 -0.04 -14.60
N VAL A 106 -0.14 -0.46 -13.65
CA VAL A 106 -1.14 -1.51 -13.90
C VAL A 106 -2.13 -1.07 -14.97
N ILE A 107 -2.65 0.15 -14.89
CA ILE A 107 -3.59 0.68 -15.87
C ILE A 107 -2.93 0.77 -17.24
N ALA A 108 -1.70 1.29 -17.31
CA ALA A 108 -0.96 1.39 -18.57
C ALA A 108 -0.74 0.00 -19.19
N ARG A 109 -0.42 -0.99 -18.36
CA ARG A 109 -0.22 -2.37 -18.84
C ARG A 109 -1.51 -2.98 -19.36
N LEU A 110 -2.61 -2.79 -18.62
CA LEU A 110 -3.92 -3.33 -19.03
C LEU A 110 -4.41 -2.68 -20.32
N VAL A 111 -4.24 -1.36 -20.47
CA VAL A 111 -4.61 -0.64 -21.69
C VAL A 111 -3.75 -1.11 -22.85
N GLY A 112 -2.45 -1.30 -22.64
CA GLY A 112 -1.54 -1.80 -23.66
C GLY A 112 -1.92 -3.20 -24.14
N LEU A 113 -2.26 -4.10 -23.23
CA LEU A 113 -2.69 -5.46 -23.58
C LEU A 113 -4.03 -5.46 -24.29
N ALA A 114 -4.98 -4.62 -23.86
CA ALA A 114 -6.28 -4.50 -24.52
C ALA A 114 -6.13 -3.97 -25.95
N ALA A 115 -5.27 -2.98 -26.16
CA ALA A 115 -4.99 -2.45 -27.50
C ALA A 115 -4.33 -3.50 -28.39
N SER A 116 -3.42 -4.30 -27.84
CA SER A 116 -2.76 -5.39 -28.56
C SER A 116 -3.74 -6.46 -28.98
N GLN A 117 -4.75 -6.76 -28.16
CA GLN A 117 -5.75 -7.76 -28.48
C GLN A 117 -6.72 -7.34 -29.60
N LYS A 118 -6.89 -6.05 -29.81
CA LYS A 118 -7.76 -5.51 -30.86
C LYS A 118 -7.13 -5.50 -32.23
N SER A 119 -5.82 -5.58 -32.31
CA SER A 119 -5.09 -5.63 -33.59
C SER A 119 -4.80 -7.07 -33.97
#